data_f7c3821e1445e20dbfdcbbb556dc5c72
#
_entry.id   f7c3821e1445e20dbfdcbbb556dc5c72
#
_cell.length_a   1.000
_cell.length_b   1.000
_cell.length_c   1.000
_cell.angle_alpha   90.00
_cell.angle_beta   90.00
_cell.angle_gamma   90.00
#
_symmetry.space_group_name_H-M   'P 1'
#
loop_
_entity.id
_entity.type
_entity.pdbx_description
1 polymer ?
#
loop_
_entity_poly.entity_id
_entity_poly.type
_entity_poly.pdbx_seq_one_letter_code
_entity_poly.pdbx_strand_id
1 'polypeptide(L)'
;MGRLPRIAATVSVVALLAGLALPTRPAAAQSPIHPDNRPSGLPGETNGQVRPEALVGVEGTCRAARAAGPSLALMLEAARSDGVALRPFDCYRPTAAQSSAKSNACGRGNCACAAGSGTSMHGWGEAVDFKDVGGSLTFGSAGYRWLKANAARFGWNHPGWAEPGGSACPEAWHWEWVGDGGRMHLDTIRADVVGLLACRGGGYWGVTGLGAVAARGGAPDAGSVGSAPLAWLVKGAAATPSGRGYWLVASDGGIFTFGDAAFFGSLGSVVLNRPIVGMAATPSGRGYWLVASDGGIFTFGDAAFFGSLGSVALSRPIVGMAATPSGRGYWLVASDGGVFTFGDAGFFGSRGATGSGARVVGMAATPSGRGYWLASATGAVQAFGDAVAAGGLTPAPNSPVVGLAATPSGRGYWLAAADGTVFSLGDAADQGAV
;
A
#
# COMPACT_ATOMS: atom_id res chain seq x y z
N MET A 1 -52.18 46.05 47.65
CA MET A 1 -51.50 44.79 47.32
C MET A 1 -51.42 44.70 45.84
N GLY A 2 -50.39 45.29 45.28
CA GLY A 2 -50.21 45.42 43.86
C GLY A 2 -49.28 44.33 43.31
N ARG A 3 -49.70 43.61 42.27
CA ARG A 3 -48.88 42.70 41.50
C ARG A 3 -48.18 43.50 40.40
N LEU A 4 -46.85 43.49 40.41
CA LEU A 4 -46.01 43.99 39.34
C LEU A 4 -45.97 42.98 38.15
N PRO A 5 -46.02 43.44 36.89
CA PRO A 5 -45.87 42.55 35.72
C PRO A 5 -44.42 42.22 35.46
N ARG A 6 -44.17 40.95 35.19
CA ARG A 6 -42.86 40.47 34.68
C ARG A 6 -42.71 40.85 33.18
N ILE A 7 -41.75 41.69 32.89
CA ILE A 7 -41.32 41.99 31.53
C ILE A 7 -40.35 40.87 31.10
N ALA A 8 -40.76 40.06 30.09
CA ALA A 8 -39.92 39.12 29.43
C ALA A 8 -39.11 39.89 28.37
N ALA A 9 -37.83 40.05 28.59
CA ALA A 9 -36.89 40.57 27.57
C ALA A 9 -36.51 39.44 26.64
N THR A 10 -37.03 39.48 25.42
CA THR A 10 -36.59 38.64 24.30
C THR A 10 -35.27 39.22 23.76
N VAL A 11 -34.17 38.58 24.05
CA VAL A 11 -32.86 38.87 23.42
C VAL A 11 -32.83 38.15 22.08
N SER A 12 -33.04 38.87 20.98
CA SER A 12 -32.79 38.41 19.64
C SER A 12 -31.27 38.40 19.41
N VAL A 13 -30.66 37.23 19.44
CA VAL A 13 -29.30 37.03 18.97
C VAL A 13 -29.32 36.98 17.44
N VAL A 14 -29.00 38.09 16.79
CA VAL A 14 -28.69 38.11 15.37
C VAL A 14 -27.31 37.52 15.24
N ALA A 15 -27.24 36.25 14.84
CA ALA A 15 -26.00 35.61 14.44
C ALA A 15 -25.57 36.21 13.10
N LEU A 16 -24.60 37.11 13.14
CA LEU A 16 -23.82 37.50 11.96
C LEU A 16 -22.95 36.31 11.56
N LEU A 17 -23.42 35.53 10.59
CA LEU A 17 -22.59 34.59 9.85
C LEU A 17 -21.60 35.40 8.98
N ALA A 18 -20.52 35.90 9.61
CA ALA A 18 -19.36 36.29 8.88
C ALA A 18 -18.76 35.00 8.28
N GLY A 19 -19.05 34.76 7.01
CA GLY A 19 -18.36 33.74 6.22
C GLY A 19 -16.86 34.03 6.20
N LEU A 20 -16.12 33.44 7.12
CA LEU A 20 -14.69 33.23 6.98
C LEU A 20 -14.52 32.23 5.84
N ALA A 21 -14.47 32.75 4.61
CA ALA A 21 -13.86 32.03 3.52
C ALA A 21 -12.45 31.67 3.99
N LEU A 22 -12.22 30.40 4.30
CA LEU A 22 -10.87 29.86 4.41
C LEU A 22 -10.15 30.31 3.14
N PRO A 23 -8.95 30.90 3.24
CA PRO A 23 -8.20 31.21 2.04
C PRO A 23 -8.06 29.91 1.28
N THR A 24 -8.71 29.81 0.12
CA THR A 24 -8.40 28.80 -0.88
C THR A 24 -6.93 28.98 -1.16
N ARG A 25 -6.10 28.13 -0.60
CA ARG A 25 -4.71 28.02 -1.00
C ARG A 25 -4.76 27.95 -2.52
N PRO A 26 -4.14 28.89 -3.27
CA PRO A 26 -4.08 28.74 -4.70
C PRO A 26 -3.51 27.35 -4.92
N ALA A 27 -4.22 26.52 -5.69
CA ALA A 27 -3.64 25.30 -6.21
C ALA A 27 -2.30 25.76 -6.76
N ALA A 28 -1.21 25.35 -6.12
CA ALA A 28 0.12 25.63 -6.62
C ALA A 28 0.05 25.15 -8.06
N ALA A 29 0.14 26.07 -9.01
CA ALA A 29 0.15 25.75 -10.41
C ALA A 29 1.24 24.69 -10.50
N GLN A 30 0.84 23.46 -10.85
CA GLN A 30 1.79 22.38 -11.09
C GLN A 30 2.67 22.91 -12.20
N SER A 31 3.89 23.34 -11.84
CA SER A 31 4.90 23.55 -12.85
C SER A 31 4.97 22.24 -13.61
N PRO A 32 4.73 22.23 -14.93
CA PRO A 32 4.81 21.00 -15.68
C PRO A 32 6.18 20.39 -15.34
N ILE A 33 6.18 19.11 -14.92
CA ILE A 33 7.43 18.41 -14.64
C ILE A 33 8.22 18.49 -15.92
N HIS A 34 9.26 19.35 -15.95
CA HIS A 34 10.07 19.49 -17.15
C HIS A 34 10.84 18.17 -17.30
N PRO A 35 10.81 17.50 -18.46
CA PRO A 35 11.46 16.20 -18.66
C PRO A 35 12.97 16.25 -18.37
N ASP A 36 13.58 17.44 -18.38
CA ASP A 36 14.98 17.64 -18.08
C ASP A 36 15.22 18.23 -16.67
N ASN A 37 14.19 18.33 -15.84
CA ASN A 37 14.30 18.85 -14.48
C ASN A 37 14.90 17.77 -13.58
N ARG A 38 16.21 17.68 -13.56
CA ARG A 38 16.96 16.73 -12.75
C ARG A 38 16.97 17.20 -11.29
N PRO A 39 16.70 16.31 -10.33
CA PRO A 39 16.90 16.61 -8.92
C PRO A 39 18.33 17.10 -8.67
N SER A 40 18.50 18.00 -7.72
CA SER A 40 19.81 18.55 -7.33
C SER A 40 20.76 17.53 -6.69
N GLY A 41 20.39 16.25 -6.68
CA GLY A 41 21.10 15.17 -6.00
C GLY A 41 20.74 15.06 -4.51
N LEU A 42 21.34 14.12 -3.82
CA LEU A 42 21.11 13.88 -2.40
C LEU A 42 22.02 14.77 -1.55
N PRO A 43 21.48 15.60 -0.63
CA PRO A 43 22.29 16.46 0.23
C PRO A 43 23.31 15.66 1.04
N GLY A 44 24.58 16.07 0.96
CA GLY A 44 25.67 15.44 1.70
C GLY A 44 26.18 14.11 1.11
N GLU A 45 25.68 13.74 -0.08
CA GLU A 45 26.12 12.54 -0.81
C GLU A 45 26.91 12.91 -2.07
N THR A 46 27.62 11.94 -2.63
CA THR A 46 28.35 12.06 -3.89
C THR A 46 27.82 11.05 -4.89
N ASN A 47 27.60 11.47 -6.14
CA ASN A 47 27.09 10.60 -7.20
C ASN A 47 27.97 9.36 -7.38
N GLY A 48 27.35 8.18 -7.28
CA GLY A 48 28.03 6.89 -7.34
C GLY A 48 28.78 6.49 -6.06
N GLN A 49 28.67 7.28 -4.98
CA GLN A 49 29.27 7.03 -3.66
C GLN A 49 28.26 7.32 -2.55
N VAL A 50 26.97 7.08 -2.81
CA VAL A 50 25.90 7.30 -1.84
C VAL A 50 26.01 6.28 -0.70
N ARG A 51 25.96 6.77 0.53
CA ARG A 51 26.06 5.95 1.73
C ARG A 51 24.89 4.95 1.82
N PRO A 52 25.12 3.73 2.33
CA PRO A 52 24.08 2.70 2.42
C PRO A 52 22.80 3.14 3.14
N GLU A 53 22.91 3.98 4.17
CA GLU A 53 21.79 4.51 4.95
C GLU A 53 20.94 5.54 4.19
N ALA A 54 21.44 6.15 3.13
CA ALA A 54 20.69 7.04 2.25
C ALA A 54 19.95 6.29 1.12
N LEU A 55 20.15 4.97 1.04
CA LEU A 55 19.48 4.07 0.11
C LEU A 55 18.51 3.14 0.83
N VAL A 56 17.45 2.74 0.15
CA VAL A 56 16.49 1.71 0.60
C VAL A 56 16.36 0.61 -0.44
N GLY A 57 16.20 -0.64 0.02
CA GLY A 57 15.84 -1.75 -0.84
C GLY A 57 14.41 -1.60 -1.34
N VAL A 58 14.16 -1.89 -2.62
CA VAL A 58 12.81 -1.81 -3.20
C VAL A 58 12.31 -3.21 -3.57
N GLU A 59 13.02 -3.89 -4.45
CA GLU A 59 12.69 -5.24 -4.90
C GLU A 59 13.96 -5.94 -5.42
N GLY A 60 14.21 -7.17 -5.01
CA GLY A 60 15.41 -7.91 -5.40
C GLY A 60 16.68 -7.17 -4.98
N THR A 61 17.57 -6.92 -5.92
CA THR A 61 18.82 -6.16 -5.70
C THR A 61 18.68 -4.65 -5.90
N CYS A 62 17.50 -4.16 -6.30
CA CYS A 62 17.26 -2.75 -6.54
C CYS A 62 17.34 -1.96 -5.23
N ARG A 63 18.24 -0.99 -5.21
CA ARG A 63 18.32 0.02 -4.13
C ARG A 63 18.10 1.40 -4.75
N ALA A 64 17.22 2.18 -4.17
CA ALA A 64 16.91 3.54 -4.59
C ALA A 64 17.19 4.53 -3.47
N ALA A 65 17.32 5.80 -3.81
CA ALA A 65 17.39 6.88 -2.83
C ALA A 65 16.21 6.78 -1.84
N ARG A 66 16.46 7.06 -0.57
CA ARG A 66 15.43 6.97 0.49
C ARG A 66 14.15 7.75 0.16
N ALA A 67 14.26 8.86 -0.57
CA ALA A 67 13.12 9.64 -1.02
C ALA A 67 12.38 9.00 -2.21
N ALA A 68 13.09 8.32 -3.12
CA ALA A 68 12.54 7.72 -4.33
C ALA A 68 12.02 6.28 -4.12
N GLY A 69 12.63 5.54 -3.20
CA GLY A 69 12.34 4.10 -3.00
C GLY A 69 10.89 3.78 -2.67
N PRO A 70 10.22 4.45 -1.71
CA PRO A 70 8.81 4.23 -1.39
C PRO A 70 7.90 4.47 -2.59
N SER A 71 8.19 5.52 -3.37
CA SER A 71 7.47 5.84 -4.60
C SER A 71 7.61 4.75 -5.66
N LEU A 72 8.84 4.23 -5.85
CA LEU A 72 9.10 3.12 -6.77
C LEU A 72 8.34 1.85 -6.35
N ALA A 73 8.35 1.53 -5.08
CA ALA A 73 7.62 0.37 -4.56
C ALA A 73 6.12 0.45 -4.82
N LEU A 74 5.51 1.62 -4.60
CA LEU A 74 4.10 1.89 -4.91
C LEU A 74 3.80 1.77 -6.39
N MET A 75 4.67 2.29 -7.25
CA MET A 75 4.53 2.20 -8.69
C MET A 75 4.56 0.74 -9.16
N LEU A 76 5.48 -0.08 -8.65
CA LEU A 76 5.56 -1.50 -8.94
C LEU A 76 4.33 -2.28 -8.45
N GLU A 77 3.80 -1.92 -7.29
CA GLU A 77 2.57 -2.52 -6.75
C GLU A 77 1.35 -2.17 -7.61
N ALA A 78 1.22 -0.92 -8.01
CA ALA A 78 0.14 -0.48 -8.91
C ALA A 78 0.21 -1.22 -10.26
N ALA A 79 1.39 -1.33 -10.85
CA ALA A 79 1.59 -2.09 -12.10
C ALA A 79 1.16 -3.56 -11.95
N ARG A 80 1.57 -4.22 -10.86
CA ARG A 80 1.16 -5.61 -10.56
C ARG A 80 -0.36 -5.73 -10.39
N SER A 81 -0.98 -4.76 -9.73
CA SER A 81 -2.43 -4.71 -9.56
C SER A 81 -3.17 -4.63 -10.90
N ASP A 82 -2.61 -3.90 -11.86
CA ASP A 82 -3.14 -3.77 -13.21
C ASP A 82 -2.73 -4.96 -14.12
N GLY A 83 -2.06 -5.97 -13.57
CA GLY A 83 -1.63 -7.16 -14.30
C GLY A 83 -0.39 -6.96 -15.15
N VAL A 84 0.38 -5.88 -14.89
CA VAL A 84 1.62 -5.56 -15.60
C VAL A 84 2.82 -5.96 -14.75
N ALA A 85 3.63 -6.91 -15.24
CA ALA A 85 4.78 -7.45 -14.53
C ALA A 85 6.03 -6.61 -14.80
N LEU A 86 6.17 -5.47 -14.13
CA LEU A 86 7.40 -4.69 -14.12
C LEU A 86 8.38 -5.23 -13.09
N ARG A 87 9.66 -5.30 -13.46
CA ARG A 87 10.76 -5.71 -12.58
C ARG A 87 11.90 -4.69 -12.68
N PRO A 88 12.27 -4.01 -11.57
CA PRO A 88 13.45 -3.17 -11.56
C PRO A 88 14.70 -4.06 -11.59
N PHE A 89 15.68 -3.75 -12.42
CA PHE A 89 16.90 -4.54 -12.52
C PHE A 89 18.18 -3.74 -12.33
N ASP A 90 18.15 -2.44 -12.56
CA ASP A 90 19.24 -1.51 -12.27
C ASP A 90 18.67 -0.25 -11.63
N CYS A 91 19.16 0.11 -10.46
CA CYS A 91 18.67 1.24 -9.69
C CYS A 91 19.87 2.09 -9.23
N TYR A 92 20.35 1.96 -7.99
CA TYR A 92 21.59 2.62 -7.59
C TYR A 92 22.79 1.95 -8.25
N ARG A 93 23.62 2.76 -8.90
CA ARG A 93 24.84 2.29 -9.59
C ARG A 93 26.08 2.98 -9.01
N PRO A 94 26.96 2.24 -8.30
CA PRO A 94 28.21 2.80 -7.78
C PRO A 94 29.15 3.25 -8.93
N THR A 95 30.08 4.16 -8.61
CA THR A 95 31.07 4.71 -9.57
C THR A 95 31.78 3.65 -10.39
N ALA A 96 32.23 2.55 -9.76
CA ALA A 96 32.93 1.47 -10.48
C ALA A 96 32.01 0.76 -11.50
N ALA A 97 30.75 0.51 -11.15
CA ALA A 97 29.77 -0.09 -12.07
C ALA A 97 29.41 0.88 -13.20
N GLN A 98 29.31 2.18 -12.92
CA GLN A 98 29.07 3.20 -13.95
C GLN A 98 30.25 3.29 -14.94
N SER A 99 31.48 3.25 -14.45
CA SER A 99 32.69 3.20 -15.30
C SER A 99 32.67 1.97 -16.21
N SER A 100 32.32 0.79 -15.67
CA SER A 100 32.18 -0.44 -16.44
C SER A 100 31.10 -0.34 -17.52
N ALA A 101 29.92 0.22 -17.17
CA ALA A 101 28.84 0.45 -18.12
C ALA A 101 29.26 1.37 -19.26
N LYS A 102 29.98 2.46 -18.96
CA LYS A 102 30.55 3.39 -19.95
C LYS A 102 31.57 2.68 -20.87
N SER A 103 32.53 1.96 -20.30
CA SER A 103 33.53 1.22 -21.06
C SER A 103 32.90 0.20 -21.98
N ASN A 104 31.89 -0.55 -21.51
CA ASN A 104 31.16 -1.53 -22.30
C ASN A 104 30.38 -0.89 -23.46
N ALA A 105 29.75 0.28 -23.24
CA ALA A 105 29.08 1.02 -24.29
C ALA A 105 30.06 1.52 -25.35
N CYS A 106 31.20 2.10 -24.92
CA CYS A 106 32.24 2.57 -25.82
C CYS A 106 32.86 1.42 -26.64
N GLY A 107 33.11 0.26 -26.01
CA GLY A 107 33.64 -0.93 -26.70
C GLY A 107 32.72 -1.47 -27.80
N ARG A 108 31.41 -1.16 -27.71
CA ARG A 108 30.41 -1.52 -28.74
C ARG A 108 30.13 -0.38 -29.74
N GLY A 109 30.90 0.69 -29.72
CA GLY A 109 30.72 1.84 -30.60
C GLY A 109 29.63 2.82 -30.17
N ASN A 110 28.99 2.59 -29.00
CA ASN A 110 27.85 3.36 -28.49
C ASN A 110 28.23 4.20 -27.25
N CYS A 111 29.37 4.88 -27.30
CA CYS A 111 29.93 5.59 -26.15
C CYS A 111 29.00 6.69 -25.62
N ALA A 112 28.20 7.30 -26.49
CA ALA A 112 27.20 8.30 -26.08
C ALA A 112 26.02 7.73 -25.26
N CYS A 113 25.81 6.41 -25.34
CA CYS A 113 24.67 5.73 -24.72
C CYS A 113 24.87 5.38 -23.23
N ALA A 114 25.93 5.81 -22.60
CA ALA A 114 26.13 5.67 -21.17
C ALA A 114 26.74 6.93 -20.57
N ALA A 115 26.16 7.41 -19.49
CA ALA A 115 26.67 8.54 -18.74
C ALA A 115 28.08 8.26 -18.19
N GLY A 116 28.89 9.31 -18.04
CA GLY A 116 30.16 9.21 -17.34
C GLY A 116 29.97 8.95 -15.84
N SER A 117 31.04 8.46 -15.18
CA SER A 117 31.04 8.33 -13.73
C SER A 117 30.76 9.69 -13.06
N GLY A 118 29.90 9.68 -12.05
CA GLY A 118 29.53 10.88 -11.32
C GLY A 118 28.47 11.76 -12.02
N THR A 119 27.91 11.33 -13.17
CA THR A 119 26.90 12.12 -13.92
C THR A 119 25.60 11.35 -14.20
N SER A 120 25.52 10.08 -13.80
CA SER A 120 24.32 9.24 -13.99
C SER A 120 23.30 9.46 -12.90
N MET A 121 22.01 9.50 -13.24
CA MET A 121 20.92 9.49 -12.25
C MET A 121 20.89 8.19 -11.44
N HIS A 122 21.34 7.08 -11.98
CA HIS A 122 21.57 5.84 -11.21
C HIS A 122 22.61 6.04 -10.10
N GLY A 123 23.58 6.91 -10.26
CA GLY A 123 24.58 7.21 -9.24
C GLY A 123 24.01 7.93 -8.01
N TRP A 124 22.81 8.48 -8.10
CA TRP A 124 22.03 9.02 -6.97
C TRP A 124 21.02 8.03 -6.41
N GLY A 125 20.77 6.89 -7.09
CA GLY A 125 19.64 6.02 -6.79
C GLY A 125 18.28 6.62 -7.16
N GLU A 126 18.27 7.57 -8.08
CA GLU A 126 17.11 8.30 -8.57
C GLU A 126 16.75 7.93 -10.02
N ALA A 127 17.30 6.85 -10.52
CA ALA A 127 16.90 6.22 -11.78
C ALA A 127 16.65 4.73 -11.58
N VAL A 128 15.82 4.18 -12.45
CA VAL A 128 15.51 2.75 -12.50
C VAL A 128 15.41 2.29 -13.95
N ASP A 129 16.05 1.16 -14.24
CA ASP A 129 15.86 0.43 -15.49
C ASP A 129 14.92 -0.74 -15.26
N PHE A 130 13.88 -0.86 -16.09
CA PHE A 130 12.87 -1.89 -15.97
C PHE A 130 13.01 -3.01 -17.01
N LYS A 131 12.61 -4.20 -16.57
CA LYS A 131 12.28 -5.36 -17.41
C LYS A 131 10.81 -5.71 -17.28
N ASP A 132 10.26 -6.34 -18.31
CA ASP A 132 8.99 -7.05 -18.25
C ASP A 132 9.19 -8.57 -18.41
N VAL A 133 8.13 -9.32 -18.67
CA VAL A 133 8.21 -10.78 -18.84
C VAL A 133 9.08 -11.18 -20.03
N GLY A 134 9.19 -10.34 -21.06
CA GLY A 134 9.97 -10.60 -22.29
C GLY A 134 11.45 -10.20 -22.21
N GLY A 135 11.87 -9.56 -21.11
CA GLY A 135 13.25 -9.03 -20.97
C GLY A 135 13.28 -7.53 -20.76
N SER A 136 14.22 -6.79 -21.35
CA SER A 136 14.25 -5.33 -21.28
C SER A 136 13.03 -4.73 -21.95
N LEU A 137 12.46 -3.66 -21.36
CA LEU A 137 11.31 -2.96 -21.94
C LEU A 137 11.62 -2.47 -23.35
N THR A 138 10.62 -2.55 -24.22
CA THR A 138 10.61 -1.92 -25.54
C THR A 138 9.47 -0.89 -25.62
N PHE A 139 9.56 0.08 -26.53
CA PHE A 139 8.53 1.13 -26.69
C PHE A 139 7.14 0.60 -27.02
N GLY A 140 7.03 -0.63 -27.54
CA GLY A 140 5.76 -1.31 -27.80
C GLY A 140 5.27 -2.23 -26.69
N SER A 141 6.04 -2.43 -25.62
CA SER A 141 5.67 -3.39 -24.55
C SER A 141 4.52 -2.88 -23.67
N ALA A 142 3.81 -3.82 -23.03
CA ALA A 142 2.74 -3.48 -22.09
C ALA A 142 3.28 -2.69 -20.89
N GLY A 143 4.48 -3.06 -20.41
CA GLY A 143 5.16 -2.35 -19.32
C GLY A 143 5.45 -0.90 -19.66
N TYR A 144 6.00 -0.62 -20.85
CA TYR A 144 6.27 0.75 -21.27
C TYR A 144 4.99 1.59 -21.39
N ARG A 145 3.96 1.06 -22.06
CA ARG A 145 2.67 1.78 -22.17
C ARG A 145 2.06 2.09 -20.80
N TRP A 146 2.14 1.15 -19.88
CA TRP A 146 1.65 1.36 -18.52
C TRP A 146 2.44 2.46 -17.81
N LEU A 147 3.76 2.41 -17.87
CA LEU A 147 4.63 3.44 -17.28
C LEU A 147 4.37 4.83 -17.88
N LYS A 148 4.23 4.94 -19.21
CA LYS A 148 3.89 6.22 -19.86
C LYS A 148 2.58 6.81 -19.35
N ALA A 149 1.60 5.98 -19.05
CA ALA A 149 0.30 6.41 -18.55
C ALA A 149 0.30 6.72 -17.04
N ASN A 150 1.17 6.08 -16.26
CA ASN A 150 1.03 6.06 -14.80
C ASN A 150 2.24 6.56 -14.02
N ALA A 151 3.47 6.47 -14.53
CA ALA A 151 4.68 6.71 -13.74
C ALA A 151 4.74 8.13 -13.15
N ALA A 152 4.25 9.14 -13.86
CA ALA A 152 4.22 10.52 -13.39
C ALA A 152 3.41 10.68 -12.08
N ARG A 153 2.38 9.84 -11.86
CA ARG A 153 1.58 9.82 -10.61
C ARG A 153 2.42 9.44 -9.39
N PHE A 154 3.53 8.77 -9.62
CA PHE A 154 4.49 8.33 -8.60
C PHE A 154 5.76 9.17 -8.59
N GLY A 155 5.82 10.27 -9.36
CA GLY A 155 7.00 11.12 -9.47
C GLY A 155 8.13 10.54 -10.31
N TRP A 156 7.81 9.59 -11.18
CA TRP A 156 8.76 9.00 -12.14
C TRP A 156 8.45 9.49 -13.55
N ASN A 157 9.48 9.85 -14.28
CA ASN A 157 9.37 10.35 -15.64
C ASN A 157 10.28 9.59 -16.60
N HIS A 158 9.81 9.44 -17.84
CA HIS A 158 10.66 9.00 -18.94
C HIS A 158 11.36 10.23 -19.52
N PRO A 159 12.68 10.37 -19.39
CA PRO A 159 13.35 11.60 -19.81
C PRO A 159 13.31 11.78 -21.32
N GLY A 160 13.26 13.04 -21.78
CA GLY A 160 13.13 13.36 -23.20
C GLY A 160 14.24 12.80 -24.07
N TRP A 161 15.46 12.69 -23.54
CA TRP A 161 16.57 12.08 -24.25
C TRP A 161 16.40 10.56 -24.49
N ALA A 162 15.64 9.87 -23.64
CA ALA A 162 15.37 8.44 -23.74
C ALA A 162 14.19 8.09 -24.67
N GLU A 163 13.42 9.09 -25.11
CA GLU A 163 12.29 8.91 -26.04
C GLU A 163 12.78 8.57 -27.47
N PRO A 164 11.94 7.93 -28.29
CA PRO A 164 12.22 7.77 -29.71
C PRO A 164 12.49 9.12 -30.38
N GLY A 165 13.67 9.33 -30.95
CA GLY A 165 14.07 10.59 -31.55
C GLY A 165 14.65 11.63 -30.58
N GLY A 166 14.70 11.35 -29.29
CA GLY A 166 15.27 12.25 -28.28
C GLY A 166 16.79 12.27 -28.25
N SER A 167 17.42 11.17 -28.56
CA SER A 167 18.88 11.03 -28.68
C SER A 167 19.25 9.89 -29.64
N ALA A 168 20.56 9.68 -29.85
CA ALA A 168 21.07 8.51 -30.58
C ALA A 168 20.83 7.18 -29.85
N CYS A 169 20.40 7.21 -28.59
CA CYS A 169 20.26 6.06 -27.70
C CYS A 169 18.93 6.10 -26.97
N PRO A 170 17.79 5.91 -27.66
CA PRO A 170 16.49 5.86 -26.99
C PRO A 170 16.39 4.60 -26.12
N GLU A 171 15.88 4.77 -24.89
CA GLU A 171 15.87 3.72 -23.84
C GLU A 171 14.48 3.58 -23.21
N ALA A 172 13.64 2.69 -23.71
CA ALA A 172 12.30 2.44 -23.17
C ALA A 172 12.31 2.00 -21.71
N TRP A 173 13.42 1.41 -21.26
CA TRP A 173 13.56 0.84 -19.91
C TRP A 173 13.98 1.87 -18.86
N HIS A 174 14.57 3.04 -19.22
CA HIS A 174 15.15 4.02 -18.30
C HIS A 174 14.14 5.05 -17.83
N TRP A 175 13.98 5.16 -16.52
CA TRP A 175 13.04 6.08 -15.87
C TRP A 175 13.73 6.82 -14.73
N GLU A 176 13.47 8.12 -14.60
CA GLU A 176 14.10 8.99 -13.60
C GLU A 176 13.07 9.52 -12.62
N TRP A 177 13.46 9.55 -11.34
CA TRP A 177 12.64 10.18 -10.30
C TRP A 177 12.84 11.68 -10.32
N VAL A 178 11.72 12.41 -10.44
CA VAL A 178 11.73 13.88 -10.60
C VAL A 178 11.26 14.61 -9.33
N GLY A 179 11.01 13.90 -8.24
CA GLY A 179 10.76 14.49 -6.92
C GLY A 179 9.36 15.09 -6.78
N ASP A 180 9.27 16.40 -6.54
CA ASP A 180 8.08 17.07 -6.00
C ASP A 180 6.78 16.92 -6.78
N GLY A 181 6.80 16.68 -8.07
CA GLY A 181 5.58 16.42 -8.87
C GLY A 181 4.86 15.14 -8.46
N GLY A 182 5.60 14.11 -8.03
CA GLY A 182 5.05 12.86 -7.48
C GLY A 182 4.68 12.95 -6.01
N ARG A 183 5.28 13.88 -5.27
CA ARG A 183 5.05 14.01 -3.83
C ARG A 183 3.60 14.36 -3.50
N MET A 184 2.96 15.29 -4.23
CA MET A 184 1.56 15.63 -4.05
C MET A 184 0.63 14.44 -4.29
N HIS A 185 0.95 13.60 -5.28
CA HIS A 185 0.18 12.40 -5.57
C HIS A 185 0.44 11.29 -4.54
N LEU A 186 1.70 11.15 -4.08
CA LEU A 186 2.04 10.26 -2.98
C LEU A 186 1.31 10.65 -1.69
N ASP A 187 1.21 11.96 -1.40
CA ASP A 187 0.47 12.42 -0.21
C ASP A 187 -1.02 12.10 -0.32
N THR A 188 -1.61 12.18 -1.51
CA THR A 188 -2.99 11.74 -1.76
C THR A 188 -3.14 10.23 -1.56
N ILE A 189 -2.28 9.41 -2.20
CA ILE A 189 -2.29 7.95 -2.02
C ILE A 189 -2.00 7.55 -0.56
N ARG A 190 -1.13 8.29 0.11
CA ARG A 190 -0.76 8.07 1.51
C ARG A 190 -1.91 8.33 2.47
N ALA A 191 -2.78 9.30 2.15
CA ALA A 191 -3.96 9.62 2.94
C ALA A 191 -5.10 8.61 2.72
N ASP A 192 -5.05 7.82 1.64
CA ASP A 192 -6.06 6.81 1.36
C ASP A 192 -6.15 5.77 2.48
N VAL A 193 -7.36 5.33 2.76
CA VAL A 193 -7.60 4.20 3.64
C VAL A 193 -7.03 2.93 3.00
N VAL A 194 -6.33 2.14 3.81
CA VAL A 194 -5.71 0.87 3.39
C VAL A 194 -6.34 -0.35 4.06
N GLY A 195 -7.18 -0.15 5.08
CA GLY A 195 -7.86 -1.25 5.75
C GLY A 195 -8.77 -0.82 6.88
N LEU A 196 -9.60 -1.78 7.31
CA LEU A 196 -10.46 -1.70 8.50
C LEU A 196 -10.12 -2.82 9.48
N LEU A 197 -10.23 -2.52 10.77
CA LEU A 197 -10.15 -3.50 11.84
C LEU A 197 -11.43 -3.44 12.67
N ALA A 198 -12.17 -4.54 12.72
CA ALA A 198 -13.32 -4.63 13.63
C ALA A 198 -12.86 -4.62 15.09
N CYS A 199 -13.56 -3.87 15.95
CA CYS A 199 -13.38 -3.85 17.39
C CYS A 199 -14.38 -4.79 18.07
N ARG A 200 -13.92 -5.58 19.05
CA ARG A 200 -14.80 -6.47 19.83
C ARG A 200 -15.89 -5.74 20.61
N GLY A 201 -15.65 -4.49 21.00
CA GLY A 201 -16.62 -3.63 21.66
C GLY A 201 -17.69 -3.03 20.75
N GLY A 202 -17.67 -3.36 19.47
CA GLY A 202 -18.43 -2.72 18.40
C GLY A 202 -17.65 -1.59 17.75
N GLY A 203 -18.04 -1.25 16.51
CA GLY A 203 -17.29 -0.27 15.71
C GLY A 203 -16.02 -0.81 15.08
N TYR A 204 -15.16 0.10 14.58
CA TYR A 204 -13.94 -0.25 13.86
C TYR A 204 -12.88 0.84 13.93
N TRP A 205 -11.66 0.47 13.61
CA TRP A 205 -10.57 1.38 13.27
C TRP A 205 -10.36 1.41 11.76
N GLY A 206 -10.37 2.60 11.19
CA GLY A 206 -9.96 2.83 9.80
C GLY A 206 -8.50 3.25 9.77
N VAL A 207 -7.71 2.63 8.92
CA VAL A 207 -6.25 2.82 8.85
C VAL A 207 -5.88 3.40 7.50
N THR A 208 -5.07 4.48 7.50
CA THR A 208 -4.53 5.08 6.27
C THR A 208 -3.10 4.59 5.98
N GLY A 209 -2.65 4.78 4.73
CA GLY A 209 -1.27 4.47 4.32
C GLY A 209 -0.20 5.25 5.09
N LEU A 210 -0.53 6.40 5.66
CA LEU A 210 0.36 7.17 6.55
C LEU A 210 0.34 6.68 8.00
N GLY A 211 -0.45 5.65 8.32
CA GLY A 211 -0.59 5.15 9.67
C GLY A 211 -1.43 6.04 10.59
N ALA A 212 -2.20 6.99 10.02
CA ALA A 212 -3.27 7.61 10.78
C ALA A 212 -4.38 6.58 11.01
N VAL A 213 -4.97 6.61 12.20
CA VAL A 213 -6.04 5.69 12.58
C VAL A 213 -7.22 6.48 13.10
N ALA A 214 -8.39 6.22 12.53
CA ALA A 214 -9.64 6.80 12.98
C ALA A 214 -10.48 5.74 13.70
N ALA A 215 -10.77 5.95 14.98
CA ALA A 215 -11.68 5.12 15.76
C ALA A 215 -13.13 5.53 15.51
N ARG A 216 -14.02 4.56 15.31
CA ARG A 216 -15.44 4.76 15.05
C ARG A 216 -16.30 3.83 15.91
N GLY A 217 -17.48 4.30 16.27
CA GLY A 217 -18.39 3.54 17.13
C GLY A 217 -17.81 3.31 18.52
N GLY A 218 -17.82 2.06 18.98
CA GLY A 218 -17.27 1.68 20.28
C GLY A 218 -15.77 1.40 20.30
N ALA A 219 -15.03 1.64 19.18
CA ALA A 219 -13.60 1.43 19.12
C ALA A 219 -12.85 2.50 19.93
N PRO A 220 -11.94 2.13 20.86
CA PRO A 220 -11.17 3.09 21.63
C PRO A 220 -10.12 3.79 20.75
N ASP A 221 -9.84 5.06 21.02
CA ASP A 221 -8.66 5.72 20.47
C ASP A 221 -7.42 5.19 21.19
N ALA A 222 -6.60 4.43 20.46
CA ALA A 222 -5.37 3.85 20.97
C ALA A 222 -4.11 4.57 20.44
N GLY A 223 -4.29 5.66 19.69
CA GLY A 223 -3.23 6.46 19.07
C GLY A 223 -2.95 6.10 17.61
N SER A 224 -2.00 6.77 16.97
CA SER A 224 -1.61 6.56 15.58
C SER A 224 -0.15 6.97 15.36
N VAL A 225 0.40 6.71 14.17
CA VAL A 225 1.81 7.04 13.86
C VAL A 225 2.10 8.54 13.97
N GLY A 226 1.07 9.40 13.93
CA GLY A 226 1.25 10.84 14.04
C GLY A 226 1.87 11.47 12.79
N SER A 227 2.54 12.61 12.97
CA SER A 227 3.16 13.37 11.87
C SER A 227 4.58 12.91 11.50
N ALA A 228 5.09 11.87 12.13
CA ALA A 228 6.44 11.36 11.81
C ALA A 228 6.45 10.79 10.38
N PRO A 229 7.43 11.19 9.54
CA PRO A 229 7.50 10.69 8.18
C PRO A 229 7.81 9.17 8.21
N LEU A 230 6.92 8.38 7.65
CA LEU A 230 7.17 6.96 7.43
C LEU A 230 8.13 6.76 6.26
N ALA A 231 9.12 5.89 6.45
CA ALA A 231 9.98 5.45 5.34
C ALA A 231 9.17 4.63 4.31
N TRP A 232 8.16 3.88 4.78
CA TRP A 232 7.32 3.00 3.98
C TRP A 232 5.86 3.10 4.42
N LEU A 233 4.94 2.96 3.46
CA LEU A 233 3.51 3.03 3.76
C LEU A 233 3.03 1.83 4.57
N VAL A 234 2.09 2.09 5.46
CA VAL A 234 1.29 1.04 6.12
C VAL A 234 0.47 0.30 5.07
N LYS A 235 0.46 -1.03 5.15
CA LYS A 235 -0.20 -1.95 4.21
C LYS A 235 -1.15 -2.92 4.88
N GLY A 236 -1.05 -3.07 6.17
CA GLY A 236 -1.90 -3.96 6.92
C GLY A 236 -1.96 -3.58 8.39
N ALA A 237 -2.93 -4.15 9.06
CA ALA A 237 -3.12 -3.97 10.48
C ALA A 237 -3.82 -5.18 11.08
N ALA A 238 -3.67 -5.38 12.39
CA ALA A 238 -4.38 -6.42 13.14
C ALA A 238 -4.74 -5.90 14.53
N ALA A 239 -6.00 -6.11 14.95
CA ALA A 239 -6.47 -5.76 16.29
C ALA A 239 -5.94 -6.76 17.33
N THR A 240 -5.69 -6.28 18.56
CA THR A 240 -5.46 -7.19 19.69
C THR A 240 -6.74 -7.97 20.03
N PRO A 241 -6.65 -9.19 20.56
CA PRO A 241 -7.82 -9.96 20.97
C PRO A 241 -8.65 -9.28 22.06
N SER A 242 -8.05 -8.37 22.84
CA SER A 242 -8.73 -7.57 23.84
C SER A 242 -9.63 -6.49 23.24
N GLY A 243 -9.36 -6.07 21.99
CA GLY A 243 -10.02 -4.93 21.35
C GLY A 243 -9.59 -3.57 21.91
N ARG A 244 -8.42 -3.48 22.59
CA ARG A 244 -7.90 -2.23 23.18
C ARG A 244 -6.63 -1.72 22.53
N GLY A 245 -6.16 -2.38 21.47
CA GLY A 245 -4.97 -1.99 20.73
C GLY A 245 -4.90 -2.67 19.38
N TYR A 246 -3.86 -2.32 18.64
CA TYR A 246 -3.60 -2.88 17.31
C TYR A 246 -2.14 -2.74 16.91
N TRP A 247 -1.74 -3.56 15.97
CA TRP A 247 -0.50 -3.45 15.24
C TRP A 247 -0.76 -2.88 13.85
N LEU A 248 0.13 -2.03 13.36
CA LEU A 248 0.22 -1.63 11.96
C LEU A 248 1.50 -2.22 11.38
N VAL A 249 1.45 -2.66 10.13
CA VAL A 249 2.62 -3.13 9.39
C VAL A 249 2.85 -2.30 8.14
N ALA A 250 4.07 -1.81 7.97
CA ALA A 250 4.49 -1.13 6.75
C ALA A 250 4.95 -2.15 5.68
N SER A 251 5.06 -1.71 4.42
CA SER A 251 5.43 -2.60 3.30
C SER A 251 6.83 -3.20 3.40
N ASP A 252 7.74 -2.60 4.17
CA ASP A 252 9.06 -3.17 4.52
C ASP A 252 9.01 -4.16 5.69
N GLY A 253 7.83 -4.36 6.29
CA GLY A 253 7.63 -5.18 7.48
C GLY A 253 7.97 -4.48 8.79
N GLY A 254 8.15 -3.15 8.79
CA GLY A 254 8.19 -2.32 9.99
C GLY A 254 6.89 -2.42 10.77
N ILE A 255 6.96 -2.62 12.09
CA ILE A 255 5.80 -2.78 12.98
C ILE A 255 5.65 -1.57 13.89
N PHE A 256 4.41 -1.09 14.03
CA PHE A 256 4.01 -0.06 14.98
C PHE A 256 2.94 -0.63 15.91
N THR A 257 3.06 -0.35 17.20
CA THR A 257 2.18 -0.91 18.24
C THR A 257 1.42 0.21 18.94
N PHE A 258 0.12 0.00 19.17
CA PHE A 258 -0.76 0.98 19.80
C PHE A 258 -1.67 0.33 20.83
N GLY A 259 -2.02 1.10 21.89
CA GLY A 259 -2.81 0.59 22.99
C GLY A 259 -2.09 -0.52 23.74
N ASP A 260 -2.73 -1.68 23.89
CA ASP A 260 -2.16 -2.85 24.59
C ASP A 260 -1.41 -3.83 23.68
N ALA A 261 -1.13 -3.44 22.43
CA ALA A 261 -0.37 -4.26 21.49
C ALA A 261 1.11 -4.31 21.85
N ALA A 262 1.64 -5.49 22.19
CA ALA A 262 3.04 -5.66 22.49
C ALA A 262 3.89 -5.87 21.21
N PHE A 263 5.15 -5.45 21.24
CA PHE A 263 6.08 -5.64 20.13
C PHE A 263 6.78 -7.01 20.25
N PHE A 264 6.75 -7.80 19.17
CA PHE A 264 7.36 -9.14 19.11
C PHE A 264 8.47 -9.24 18.06
N GLY A 265 8.76 -8.18 17.32
CA GLY A 265 9.78 -8.11 16.27
C GLY A 265 9.28 -7.49 14.98
N SER A 266 10.18 -7.20 14.05
CA SER A 266 9.87 -6.56 12.77
C SER A 266 10.88 -6.93 11.69
N LEU A 267 10.55 -6.63 10.43
CA LEU A 267 11.42 -6.82 9.27
C LEU A 267 11.98 -5.51 8.72
N GLY A 268 11.68 -4.36 9.32
CA GLY A 268 12.01 -3.03 8.79
C GLY A 268 13.49 -2.77 8.49
N SER A 269 14.40 -3.63 8.96
CA SER A 269 15.84 -3.62 8.62
C SER A 269 16.26 -4.75 7.68
N VAL A 270 15.32 -5.59 7.24
CA VAL A 270 15.58 -6.77 6.40
C VAL A 270 15.23 -6.43 4.95
N VAL A 271 16.12 -6.77 4.03
CA VAL A 271 15.81 -6.67 2.59
C VAL A 271 14.87 -7.80 2.21
N LEU A 272 13.64 -7.46 1.84
CA LEU A 272 12.61 -8.41 1.44
C LEU A 272 12.65 -8.65 -0.08
N ASN A 273 12.38 -9.88 -0.52
CA ASN A 273 12.20 -10.18 -1.95
C ASN A 273 10.93 -9.52 -2.50
N ARG A 274 9.88 -9.42 -1.67
CA ARG A 274 8.59 -8.81 -2.00
C ARG A 274 8.05 -8.03 -0.80
N PRO A 275 7.29 -6.95 -1.05
CA PRO A 275 6.73 -6.15 0.04
C PRO A 275 5.72 -6.94 0.87
N ILE A 276 5.63 -6.61 2.16
CA ILE A 276 4.56 -7.05 3.04
C ILE A 276 3.25 -6.39 2.60
N VAL A 277 2.19 -7.17 2.55
CA VAL A 277 0.84 -6.75 2.10
C VAL A 277 -0.25 -6.99 3.13
N GLY A 278 0.08 -7.63 4.26
CA GLY A 278 -0.90 -7.90 5.32
C GLY A 278 -0.28 -8.53 6.55
N MET A 279 -1.08 -8.61 7.59
CA MET A 279 -0.75 -9.27 8.84
C MET A 279 -1.98 -9.88 9.50
N ALA A 280 -1.78 -10.84 10.40
CA ALA A 280 -2.80 -11.39 11.28
C ALA A 280 -2.22 -11.61 12.67
N ALA A 281 -2.98 -11.27 13.72
CA ALA A 281 -2.60 -11.52 15.12
C ALA A 281 -2.91 -12.98 15.50
N THR A 282 -2.11 -13.53 16.44
CA THR A 282 -2.46 -14.79 17.09
C THR A 282 -3.67 -14.59 18.03
N PRO A 283 -4.52 -15.61 18.24
CA PRO A 283 -5.65 -15.50 19.16
C PRO A 283 -5.26 -15.21 20.60
N SER A 284 -4.03 -15.52 20.98
CA SER A 284 -3.45 -15.22 22.30
C SER A 284 -3.09 -13.73 22.45
N GLY A 285 -2.92 -12.98 21.32
CA GLY A 285 -2.38 -11.64 21.31
C GLY A 285 -0.89 -11.54 21.65
N ARG A 286 -0.15 -12.66 21.63
CA ARG A 286 1.29 -12.71 21.93
C ARG A 286 2.16 -12.96 20.72
N GLY A 287 1.63 -12.75 19.51
CA GLY A 287 2.36 -12.87 18.27
C GLY A 287 1.53 -12.44 17.06
N TYR A 288 2.18 -12.44 15.92
CA TYR A 288 1.56 -12.14 14.64
C TYR A 288 2.31 -12.77 13.48
N TRP A 289 1.59 -13.00 12.40
CA TRP A 289 2.11 -13.37 11.10
C TRP A 289 2.13 -12.14 10.19
N LEU A 290 3.18 -12.02 9.35
CA LEU A 290 3.23 -11.08 8.24
C LEU A 290 3.22 -11.89 6.94
N VAL A 291 2.53 -11.40 5.92
CA VAL A 291 2.52 -12.00 4.59
C VAL A 291 3.06 -11.04 3.56
N ALA A 292 3.99 -11.51 2.74
CA ALA A 292 4.50 -10.80 1.57
C ALA A 292 3.66 -11.09 0.32
N SER A 293 3.76 -10.24 -0.71
CA SER A 293 2.95 -10.37 -1.95
C SER A 293 3.25 -11.63 -2.78
N ASP A 294 4.39 -12.30 -2.55
CA ASP A 294 4.72 -13.62 -3.10
C ASP A 294 4.19 -14.78 -2.24
N GLY A 295 3.52 -14.46 -1.13
CA GLY A 295 3.02 -15.44 -0.16
C GLY A 295 4.09 -15.94 0.82
N GLY A 296 5.25 -15.28 0.90
CA GLY A 296 6.21 -15.48 1.97
C GLY A 296 5.59 -15.15 3.33
N ILE A 297 5.79 -16.01 4.33
CA ILE A 297 5.26 -15.84 5.69
C ILE A 297 6.41 -15.62 6.67
N PHE A 298 6.22 -14.63 7.55
CA PHE A 298 7.13 -14.32 8.66
C PHE A 298 6.36 -14.38 9.97
N THR A 299 6.98 -14.98 10.99
CA THR A 299 6.32 -15.27 12.27
C THR A 299 7.02 -14.53 13.41
N PHE A 300 6.24 -13.97 14.32
CA PHE A 300 6.77 -13.25 15.50
C PHE A 300 6.01 -13.62 16.76
N GLY A 301 6.71 -13.62 17.90
CA GLY A 301 6.14 -14.02 19.17
C GLY A 301 5.78 -15.51 19.20
N ASP A 302 4.53 -15.84 19.58
CA ASP A 302 4.01 -17.20 19.61
C ASP A 302 3.36 -17.68 18.30
N ALA A 303 3.48 -16.90 17.22
CA ALA A 303 2.97 -17.27 15.92
C ALA A 303 3.76 -18.45 15.31
N ALA A 304 3.14 -19.63 15.22
CA ALA A 304 3.77 -20.80 14.63
C ALA A 304 3.76 -20.74 13.09
N PHE A 305 4.78 -21.32 12.45
CA PHE A 305 4.87 -21.43 11.00
C PHE A 305 4.16 -22.70 10.51
N PHE A 306 3.22 -22.54 9.58
CA PHE A 306 2.44 -23.65 9.00
C PHE A 306 2.71 -23.86 7.51
N GLY A 307 3.56 -23.04 6.89
CA GLY A 307 3.92 -23.08 5.47
C GLY A 307 3.84 -21.73 4.79
N SER A 308 4.34 -21.64 3.57
CA SER A 308 4.38 -20.39 2.79
C SER A 308 4.38 -20.69 1.28
N LEU A 309 4.13 -19.65 0.47
CA LEU A 309 4.19 -19.71 -0.99
C LEU A 309 5.42 -18.97 -1.56
N GLY A 310 6.32 -18.46 -0.74
CA GLY A 310 7.44 -17.61 -1.17
C GLY A 310 8.40 -18.26 -2.19
N SER A 311 8.34 -19.59 -2.37
CA SER A 311 9.08 -20.32 -3.40
C SER A 311 8.19 -20.79 -4.57
N VAL A 312 6.88 -20.48 -4.55
CA VAL A 312 5.91 -20.89 -5.55
C VAL A 312 5.66 -19.78 -6.55
N ALA A 313 5.69 -20.10 -7.85
CA ALA A 313 5.31 -19.13 -8.87
C ALA A 313 3.79 -18.93 -8.84
N LEU A 314 3.34 -17.78 -8.35
CA LEU A 314 1.94 -17.42 -8.30
C LEU A 314 1.48 -16.76 -9.60
N SER A 315 0.28 -17.10 -10.08
CA SER A 315 -0.33 -16.43 -11.23
C SER A 315 -0.70 -14.96 -10.91
N ARG A 316 -1.04 -14.68 -9.66
CA ARG A 316 -1.39 -13.36 -9.13
C ARG A 316 -0.84 -13.17 -7.72
N PRO A 317 -0.48 -11.93 -7.35
CA PRO A 317 0.07 -11.67 -6.02
C PRO A 317 -0.95 -11.92 -4.91
N ILE A 318 -0.43 -12.32 -3.73
CA ILE A 318 -1.20 -12.33 -2.49
C ILE A 318 -1.52 -10.88 -2.11
N VAL A 319 -2.74 -10.67 -1.60
CA VAL A 319 -3.26 -9.35 -1.19
C VAL A 319 -3.74 -9.32 0.26
N GLY A 320 -3.77 -10.46 0.95
CA GLY A 320 -4.17 -10.51 2.34
C GLY A 320 -4.09 -11.91 2.94
N MET A 321 -4.30 -11.97 4.25
CA MET A 321 -4.36 -13.19 5.03
C MET A 321 -5.41 -13.10 6.15
N ALA A 322 -5.85 -14.25 6.63
CA ALA A 322 -6.64 -14.39 7.85
C ALA A 322 -6.16 -15.60 8.66
N ALA A 323 -6.03 -15.43 9.99
CA ALA A 323 -5.70 -16.54 10.89
C ALA A 323 -6.96 -17.37 11.21
N THR A 324 -6.77 -18.66 11.49
CA THR A 324 -7.84 -19.48 12.06
C THR A 324 -8.11 -19.07 13.52
N PRO A 325 -9.35 -19.20 14.02
CA PRO A 325 -9.66 -18.90 15.43
C PRO A 325 -8.88 -19.77 16.42
N SER A 326 -8.41 -20.93 16.02
CA SER A 326 -7.55 -21.82 16.82
C SER A 326 -6.11 -21.32 16.94
N GLY A 327 -5.66 -20.42 16.03
CA GLY A 327 -4.27 -20.00 15.90
C GLY A 327 -3.33 -21.08 15.36
N ARG A 328 -3.86 -22.17 14.80
CA ARG A 328 -3.08 -23.29 14.25
C ARG A 328 -3.09 -23.35 12.73
N GLY A 329 -3.48 -22.26 12.06
CA GLY A 329 -3.49 -22.16 10.63
C GLY A 329 -3.82 -20.75 10.14
N TYR A 330 -3.75 -20.56 8.85
CA TYR A 330 -4.12 -19.31 8.17
C TYR A 330 -4.49 -19.57 6.72
N TRP A 331 -5.28 -18.66 6.18
CA TRP A 331 -5.59 -18.53 4.76
C TRP A 331 -4.80 -17.40 4.15
N LEU A 332 -4.33 -17.57 2.91
CA LEU A 332 -3.83 -16.50 2.07
C LEU A 332 -4.78 -16.32 0.89
N VAL A 333 -5.01 -15.08 0.46
CA VAL A 333 -5.84 -14.77 -0.71
C VAL A 333 -5.04 -14.01 -1.76
N ALA A 334 -5.10 -14.48 -3.00
CA ALA A 334 -4.51 -13.80 -4.15
C ALA A 334 -5.50 -12.80 -4.78
N SER A 335 -4.99 -11.85 -5.57
CA SER A 335 -5.80 -10.78 -6.17
C SER A 335 -6.83 -11.26 -7.21
N ASP A 336 -6.70 -12.48 -7.74
CA ASP A 336 -7.70 -13.16 -8.57
C ASP A 336 -8.76 -13.89 -7.76
N GLY A 337 -8.58 -13.96 -6.42
CA GLY A 337 -9.44 -14.67 -5.49
C GLY A 337 -9.07 -16.13 -5.29
N GLY A 338 -7.88 -16.56 -5.73
CA GLY A 338 -7.28 -17.84 -5.33
C GLY A 338 -7.05 -17.87 -3.82
N VAL A 339 -7.46 -18.95 -3.14
CA VAL A 339 -7.30 -19.13 -1.69
C VAL A 339 -6.35 -20.30 -1.43
N PHE A 340 -5.39 -20.07 -0.55
CA PHE A 340 -4.40 -21.05 -0.11
C PHE A 340 -4.54 -21.28 1.40
N THR A 341 -4.45 -22.53 1.83
CA THR A 341 -4.70 -22.94 3.22
C THR A 341 -3.47 -23.56 3.85
N PHE A 342 -3.21 -23.20 5.09
CA PHE A 342 -2.07 -23.73 5.86
C PHE A 342 -2.49 -24.11 7.28
N GLY A 343 -1.85 -25.15 7.82
CA GLY A 343 -2.19 -25.66 9.14
C GLY A 343 -3.58 -26.29 9.17
N ASP A 344 -4.41 -25.88 10.11
CA ASP A 344 -5.80 -26.36 10.25
C ASP A 344 -6.84 -25.51 9.48
N ALA A 345 -6.39 -24.60 8.60
CA ALA A 345 -7.28 -23.80 7.78
C ALA A 345 -8.00 -24.67 6.72
N GLY A 346 -9.32 -24.80 6.83
CA GLY A 346 -10.14 -25.54 5.86
C GLY A 346 -10.29 -24.80 4.53
N PHE A 347 -10.34 -25.51 3.41
CA PHE A 347 -10.67 -24.94 2.10
C PHE A 347 -12.19 -24.99 1.88
N PHE A 348 -12.82 -23.84 1.68
CA PHE A 348 -14.27 -23.70 1.49
C PHE A 348 -14.65 -23.22 0.09
N GLY A 349 -13.67 -22.93 -0.77
CA GLY A 349 -13.84 -22.46 -2.14
C GLY A 349 -12.97 -21.26 -2.48
N SER A 350 -12.92 -20.91 -3.76
CA SER A 350 -12.14 -19.78 -4.26
C SER A 350 -12.74 -19.21 -5.55
N ARG A 351 -12.33 -18.01 -5.94
CA ARG A 351 -12.68 -17.39 -7.24
C ARG A 351 -11.66 -17.68 -8.34
N GLY A 352 -10.45 -18.13 -7.98
CA GLY A 352 -9.30 -18.18 -8.87
C GLY A 352 -9.48 -18.92 -10.21
N ALA A 353 -10.48 -19.81 -10.31
CA ALA A 353 -10.74 -20.60 -11.52
C ALA A 353 -11.58 -19.86 -12.59
N THR A 354 -12.27 -18.77 -12.26
CA THR A 354 -13.25 -18.15 -13.17
C THR A 354 -12.69 -16.97 -13.99
N GLY A 355 -11.47 -16.50 -13.69
CA GLY A 355 -10.70 -15.54 -14.50
C GLY A 355 -11.36 -14.20 -14.83
N SER A 356 -12.66 -14.05 -14.61
CA SER A 356 -13.45 -12.86 -14.97
C SER A 356 -14.04 -12.20 -13.72
N GLY A 357 -13.52 -11.08 -13.32
CA GLY A 357 -14.10 -10.31 -12.22
C GLY A 357 -13.14 -9.26 -11.68
N ALA A 358 -13.69 -8.31 -10.93
CA ALA A 358 -12.91 -7.29 -10.26
C ALA A 358 -11.90 -7.91 -9.28
N ARG A 359 -10.74 -7.29 -9.17
CA ARG A 359 -9.65 -7.69 -8.27
C ARG A 359 -10.14 -7.88 -6.84
N VAL A 360 -9.80 -9.00 -6.21
CA VAL A 360 -9.98 -9.22 -4.77
C VAL A 360 -8.98 -8.33 -4.02
N VAL A 361 -9.44 -7.69 -2.95
CA VAL A 361 -8.67 -6.75 -2.15
C VAL A 361 -8.40 -7.24 -0.72
N GLY A 362 -9.13 -8.27 -0.27
CA GLY A 362 -8.94 -8.83 1.05
C GLY A 362 -9.92 -9.94 1.38
N MET A 363 -9.71 -10.54 2.55
CA MET A 363 -10.55 -11.58 3.12
C MET A 363 -10.79 -11.37 4.61
N ALA A 364 -11.88 -11.92 5.12
CA ALA A 364 -12.14 -12.06 6.55
C ALA A 364 -12.66 -13.46 6.84
N ALA A 365 -12.14 -14.11 7.91
CA ALA A 365 -12.62 -15.40 8.36
C ALA A 365 -13.91 -15.26 9.19
N THR A 366 -14.76 -16.27 9.16
CA THR A 366 -15.90 -16.36 10.09
C THR A 366 -15.41 -16.62 11.52
N PRO A 367 -16.15 -16.18 12.55
CA PRO A 367 -15.80 -16.46 13.95
C PRO A 367 -15.69 -17.96 14.27
N SER A 368 -16.38 -18.80 13.53
CA SER A 368 -16.33 -20.27 13.65
C SER A 368 -15.06 -20.88 13.04
N GLY A 369 -14.38 -20.17 12.12
CA GLY A 369 -13.28 -20.68 11.32
C GLY A 369 -13.70 -21.69 10.26
N ARG A 370 -15.01 -21.80 9.95
CA ARG A 370 -15.54 -22.72 8.94
C ARG A 370 -16.02 -22.03 7.66
N GLY A 371 -15.59 -20.77 7.46
CA GLY A 371 -15.88 -19.99 6.27
C GLY A 371 -15.09 -18.69 6.23
N TYR A 372 -15.25 -17.98 5.14
CA TYR A 372 -14.65 -16.67 4.92
C TYR A 372 -15.38 -15.88 3.84
N TRP A 373 -15.21 -14.56 3.87
CA TRP A 373 -15.63 -13.64 2.81
C TRP A 373 -14.43 -13.17 2.02
N LEU A 374 -14.62 -13.00 0.70
CA LEU A 374 -13.67 -12.31 -0.20
C LEU A 374 -14.35 -11.06 -0.73
N ALA A 375 -13.70 -9.89 -0.55
CA ALA A 375 -14.17 -8.62 -1.08
C ALA A 375 -13.38 -8.22 -2.32
N SER A 376 -14.06 -7.67 -3.31
CA SER A 376 -13.43 -7.10 -4.52
C SER A 376 -13.38 -5.58 -4.47
N ALA A 377 -12.52 -4.98 -5.31
CA ALA A 377 -12.38 -3.53 -5.44
C ALA A 377 -13.68 -2.81 -5.86
N THR A 378 -14.63 -3.53 -6.47
CA THR A 378 -15.96 -2.99 -6.83
C THR A 378 -17.00 -3.13 -5.72
N GLY A 379 -16.62 -3.69 -4.56
CA GLY A 379 -17.52 -3.90 -3.43
C GLY A 379 -18.37 -5.17 -3.53
N ALA A 380 -18.16 -6.01 -4.53
CA ALA A 380 -18.80 -7.33 -4.55
C ALA A 380 -18.14 -8.22 -3.49
N VAL A 381 -18.95 -8.92 -2.70
CA VAL A 381 -18.50 -9.83 -1.65
C VAL A 381 -18.99 -11.25 -1.95
N GLN A 382 -18.08 -12.23 -1.84
CA GLN A 382 -18.41 -13.64 -1.95
C GLN A 382 -18.19 -14.34 -0.61
N ALA A 383 -19.18 -15.12 -0.22
CA ALA A 383 -19.18 -15.92 1.01
C ALA A 383 -18.88 -17.39 0.68
N PHE A 384 -18.03 -18.01 1.49
CA PHE A 384 -17.65 -19.42 1.36
C PHE A 384 -17.79 -20.13 2.71
N GLY A 385 -18.11 -21.43 2.67
CA GLY A 385 -18.34 -22.22 3.87
C GLY A 385 -19.60 -21.76 4.62
N ASP A 386 -19.47 -21.49 5.93
CA ASP A 386 -20.56 -20.99 6.76
C ASP A 386 -20.69 -19.45 6.82
N ALA A 387 -19.94 -18.75 5.97
CA ALA A 387 -20.02 -17.29 5.89
C ALA A 387 -21.40 -16.85 5.39
N VAL A 388 -22.04 -15.94 6.12
CA VAL A 388 -23.36 -15.41 5.76
C VAL A 388 -23.22 -14.38 4.64
N ALA A 389 -23.93 -14.57 3.53
CA ALA A 389 -23.96 -13.59 2.43
C ALA A 389 -24.85 -12.40 2.83
N ALA A 390 -24.24 -11.30 3.23
CA ALA A 390 -24.96 -10.05 3.57
C ALA A 390 -25.08 -9.09 2.38
N GLY A 391 -24.69 -9.52 1.16
CA GLY A 391 -24.77 -8.74 -0.07
C GLY A 391 -23.43 -8.09 -0.45
N GLY A 392 -23.49 -7.22 -1.46
CA GLY A 392 -22.37 -6.42 -1.96
C GLY A 392 -22.87 -5.06 -2.42
N LEU A 393 -21.97 -4.20 -2.89
CA LEU A 393 -22.34 -2.86 -3.33
C LEU A 393 -22.85 -2.89 -4.77
N THR A 394 -24.04 -2.31 -4.98
CA THR A 394 -24.63 -2.13 -6.31
C THR A 394 -25.36 -0.79 -6.32
N PRO A 395 -24.94 0.20 -7.12
CA PRO A 395 -23.78 0.17 -8.02
C PRO A 395 -22.43 0.12 -7.31
N ALA A 396 -21.35 -0.17 -8.04
CA ALA A 396 -20.00 -0.08 -7.52
C ALA A 396 -19.71 1.34 -7.00
N PRO A 397 -18.93 1.51 -5.93
CA PRO A 397 -18.60 2.83 -5.39
C PRO A 397 -17.66 3.61 -6.34
N ASN A 398 -17.67 4.94 -6.23
CA ASN A 398 -16.79 5.82 -7.03
C ASN A 398 -15.30 5.62 -6.71
N SER A 399 -14.99 5.28 -5.47
CA SER A 399 -13.63 4.95 -5.02
C SER A 399 -13.54 3.44 -4.76
N PRO A 400 -12.41 2.77 -5.14
CA PRO A 400 -12.30 1.33 -4.99
C PRO A 400 -12.36 0.91 -3.52
N VAL A 401 -13.04 -0.21 -3.25
CA VAL A 401 -12.97 -0.88 -1.94
C VAL A 401 -11.55 -1.40 -1.73
N VAL A 402 -11.01 -1.19 -0.53
CA VAL A 402 -9.65 -1.55 -0.13
C VAL A 402 -9.59 -2.39 1.15
N GLY A 403 -10.70 -2.51 1.88
CA GLY A 403 -10.75 -3.25 3.14
C GLY A 403 -12.10 -3.89 3.41
N LEU A 404 -12.06 -5.01 4.13
CA LEU A 404 -13.21 -5.75 4.66
C LEU A 404 -12.95 -6.08 6.12
N ALA A 405 -13.90 -5.77 7.00
CA ALA A 405 -13.88 -6.19 8.39
C ALA A 405 -15.22 -6.84 8.78
N ALA A 406 -15.20 -8.10 9.22
CA ALA A 406 -16.40 -8.80 9.65
C ALA A 406 -16.86 -8.32 11.04
N THR A 407 -18.17 -8.29 11.26
CA THR A 407 -18.72 -8.04 12.61
C THR A 407 -18.37 -9.19 13.55
N PRO A 408 -18.27 -8.94 14.87
CA PRO A 408 -18.01 -10.01 15.84
C PRO A 408 -19.05 -11.13 15.83
N SER A 409 -20.28 -10.84 15.40
CA SER A 409 -21.36 -11.83 15.25
C SER A 409 -21.18 -12.76 14.05
N GLY A 410 -20.37 -12.34 13.04
CA GLY A 410 -20.23 -13.05 11.77
C GLY A 410 -21.48 -12.95 10.87
N ARG A 411 -22.40 -12.00 11.11
CA ARG A 411 -23.63 -11.82 10.31
C ARG A 411 -23.61 -10.56 9.45
N GLY A 412 -22.52 -9.80 9.49
CA GLY A 412 -22.32 -8.61 8.69
C GLY A 412 -20.86 -8.26 8.55
N TYR A 413 -20.60 -7.22 7.80
CA TYR A 413 -19.25 -6.68 7.59
C TYR A 413 -19.30 -5.23 7.15
N TRP A 414 -18.21 -4.53 7.38
CA TRP A 414 -17.91 -3.21 6.83
C TRP A 414 -16.98 -3.35 5.64
N LEU A 415 -17.25 -2.54 4.60
CA LEU A 415 -16.34 -2.35 3.46
C LEU A 415 -15.84 -0.92 3.49
N ALA A 416 -14.53 -0.71 3.40
CA ALA A 416 -13.95 0.62 3.27
C ALA A 416 -13.50 0.87 1.84
N ALA A 417 -13.86 2.02 1.29
CA ALA A 417 -13.29 2.55 0.07
C ALA A 417 -12.02 3.38 0.38
N ALA A 418 -11.16 3.56 -0.62
CA ALA A 418 -9.90 4.28 -0.46
C ALA A 418 -10.09 5.75 -0.05
N ASP A 419 -11.21 6.37 -0.41
CA ASP A 419 -11.56 7.75 -0.03
C ASP A 419 -12.09 7.90 1.42
N GLY A 420 -12.11 6.81 2.20
CA GLY A 420 -12.59 6.80 3.57
C GLY A 420 -14.08 6.50 3.73
N THR A 421 -14.84 6.36 2.64
CA THR A 421 -16.25 5.94 2.72
C THR A 421 -16.33 4.52 3.26
N VAL A 422 -17.21 4.29 4.24
CA VAL A 422 -17.47 2.96 4.80
C VAL A 422 -18.92 2.56 4.56
N PHE A 423 -19.10 1.34 4.08
CA PHE A 423 -20.39 0.73 3.80
C PHE A 423 -20.66 -0.40 4.80
N SER A 424 -21.84 -0.38 5.39
CA SER A 424 -22.28 -1.37 6.38
C SER A 424 -23.26 -2.35 5.74
N LEU A 425 -22.99 -3.66 5.86
CA LEU A 425 -23.82 -4.72 5.31
C LEU A 425 -24.17 -5.77 6.37
N GLY A 426 -25.36 -6.36 6.28
CA GLY A 426 -25.87 -7.28 7.27
C GLY A 426 -26.18 -6.60 8.58
N ASP A 427 -25.65 -7.11 9.70
CA ASP A 427 -25.81 -6.52 11.03
C ASP A 427 -24.72 -5.50 11.41
N ALA A 428 -23.89 -5.11 10.45
CA ALA A 428 -22.90 -4.07 10.67
C ALA A 428 -23.57 -2.71 10.85
N ALA A 429 -23.41 -2.09 12.03
CA ALA A 429 -23.94 -0.78 12.29
C ALA A 429 -23.18 0.30 11.49
N ASP A 430 -23.90 1.31 10.98
CA ASP A 430 -23.27 2.49 10.39
C ASP A 430 -22.60 3.31 11.50
N GLN A 431 -21.29 3.53 11.36
CA GLN A 431 -20.46 4.27 12.33
C GLN A 431 -19.79 5.49 11.69
N GLY A 432 -20.14 5.81 10.44
CA GLY A 432 -19.60 6.92 9.66
C GLY A 432 -18.32 6.56 8.89
N ALA A 433 -17.74 7.55 8.18
CA ALA A 433 -16.52 7.40 7.38
C ALA A 433 -15.24 7.43 8.23
N VAL A 434 -14.12 6.96 7.66
CA VAL A 434 -12.76 6.99 8.26
C VAL A 434 -12.18 8.40 8.20
#